data_14312a77da149bd47a000e02a87ca1ae
#
_entry.id   14312a77da149bd47a000e02a87ca1ae
#
_cell.length_a   1.000
_cell.length_b   1.000
_cell.length_c   1.000
_cell.angle_alpha   90.00
_cell.angle_beta   90.00
_cell.angle_gamma   90.00
#
_symmetry.space_group_name_H-M   'P 1'
#
loop_
_entity.id
_entity.type
_entity.pdbx_description
1 polymer ?
#
loop_
_entity_poly.entity_id
_entity_poly.type
_entity_poly.pdbx_seq_one_letter_code
_entity_poly.pdbx_strand_id
1 'polypeptide(L)'
;SFAENQADYWLKTENGKQYLMAKEEVILPCDEATLVGRHNYMNILAATALAQAVDINLEAIRTALRQFKGLDHRFQLAHQVNGVRWINDSKATNVGSTVAALAGLHVEGTLHLLLGGDGKGADFSELADLINQPHISTYCFGRDGKQLAALSSQSHLFETMEQAISFLRPHLKSGDMVLLSPACASLDQFASFEKRGEEFTRLAKLA
;
A
#
# COMPACT_ATOMS: atom_id res chain seq x y z
N SER A 1 1.01 -5.13 25.56
CA SER A 1 0.06 -4.42 24.68
C SER A 1 0.79 -3.49 23.71
N PHE A 2 0.16 -3.11 22.60
CA PHE A 2 0.68 -2.10 21.67
C PHE A 2 -0.46 -1.18 21.22
N ALA A 3 -0.21 0.12 21.20
CA ALA A 3 -1.21 1.13 20.89
C ALA A 3 -0.54 2.48 20.51
N GLU A 4 -1.34 3.52 20.35
CA GLU A 4 -0.84 4.87 20.07
C GLU A 4 -0.39 5.64 21.32
N ASN A 5 -0.86 5.26 22.50
CA ASN A 5 -0.51 5.92 23.75
C ASN A 5 -0.48 4.93 24.92
N GLN A 6 0.53 5.01 25.76
CA GLN A 6 0.64 4.34 27.08
C GLN A 6 0.46 2.81 27.05
N ALA A 7 1.00 2.14 26.03
CA ALA A 7 1.11 0.70 25.96
C ALA A 7 2.59 0.28 26.16
N ASP A 8 2.86 -1.01 26.20
CA ASP A 8 4.25 -1.51 26.27
C ASP A 8 5.00 -1.21 24.96
N TYR A 9 4.27 -1.18 23.83
CA TYR A 9 4.79 -0.81 22.49
C TYR A 9 3.84 0.21 21.89
N TRP A 10 4.33 1.41 21.59
CA TRP A 10 3.46 2.52 21.21
C TRP A 10 4.14 3.57 20.33
N LEU A 11 3.34 4.43 19.71
CA LEU A 11 3.81 5.59 18.96
C LEU A 11 3.80 6.83 19.86
N LYS A 12 4.97 7.44 20.08
CA LYS A 12 5.12 8.72 20.76
C LYS A 12 5.19 9.82 19.72
N THR A 13 4.45 10.91 19.97
CA THR A 13 4.63 12.16 19.23
C THR A 13 5.21 13.22 20.17
N GLU A 14 6.33 13.80 19.80
CA GLU A 14 7.01 14.82 20.59
C GLU A 14 7.62 15.89 19.67
N ASN A 15 7.27 17.16 19.87
CA ASN A 15 7.75 18.28 19.05
C ASN A 15 7.52 18.07 17.52
N GLY A 16 6.38 17.47 17.14
CA GLY A 16 6.04 17.18 15.75
C GLY A 16 6.76 15.97 15.11
N LYS A 17 7.63 15.30 15.87
CA LYS A 17 8.28 14.04 15.44
C LYS A 17 7.62 12.83 16.07
N GLN A 18 7.59 11.73 15.31
CA GLN A 18 7.06 10.45 15.77
C GLN A 18 8.19 9.46 16.07
N TYR A 19 7.99 8.69 17.13
CA TYR A 19 8.94 7.70 17.62
C TYR A 19 8.22 6.37 17.89
N LEU A 20 8.83 5.27 17.48
CA LEU A 20 8.46 3.92 17.87
C LEU A 20 9.04 3.64 19.25
N MET A 21 8.19 3.25 20.20
CA MET A 21 8.57 3.06 21.60
C MET A 21 8.39 1.61 22.04
N ALA A 22 9.34 1.12 22.84
CA ALA A 22 9.20 -0.12 23.64
C ALA A 22 9.31 0.30 25.11
N LYS A 23 8.17 0.30 25.83
CA LYS A 23 8.08 0.84 27.19
C LYS A 23 8.55 2.32 27.21
N GLU A 24 9.64 2.59 27.91
CA GLU A 24 10.25 3.93 28.00
C GLU A 24 11.40 4.13 27.01
N GLU A 25 11.81 3.10 26.29
CA GLU A 25 12.93 3.17 25.35
C GLU A 25 12.45 3.49 23.93
N VAL A 26 13.18 4.35 23.24
CA VAL A 26 13.01 4.61 21.82
C VAL A 26 13.53 3.41 21.03
N ILE A 27 12.66 2.76 20.26
CA ILE A 27 13.07 1.75 19.28
C ILE A 27 13.78 2.48 18.13
N LEU A 28 13.06 3.42 17.49
CA LEU A 28 13.54 4.16 16.33
C LEU A 28 12.69 5.43 16.12
N PRO A 29 13.26 6.55 15.71
CA PRO A 29 12.49 7.64 15.09
C PRO A 29 11.79 7.12 13.82
N CYS A 30 10.53 7.52 13.59
CA CYS A 30 9.77 7.03 12.45
C CYS A 30 10.35 7.44 11.08
N ASP A 31 11.08 8.56 11.05
CA ASP A 31 11.79 9.05 9.85
C ASP A 31 13.07 8.25 9.51
N GLU A 32 13.59 7.45 10.45
CA GLU A 32 14.68 6.50 10.21
C GLU A 32 14.19 5.09 9.77
N ALA A 33 12.90 4.82 9.91
CA ALA A 33 12.35 3.54 9.46
C ALA A 33 12.23 3.51 7.94
N THR A 34 12.67 2.42 7.31
CA THR A 34 12.53 2.23 5.86
C THR A 34 11.08 2.02 5.44
N LEU A 35 10.25 1.47 6.32
CA LEU A 35 8.82 1.30 6.13
C LEU A 35 8.06 2.51 6.68
N VAL A 36 7.45 3.28 5.81
CA VAL A 36 6.70 4.48 6.15
C VAL A 36 5.20 4.19 6.24
N GLY A 37 4.52 4.93 7.10
CA GLY A 37 3.07 4.89 7.26
C GLY A 37 2.60 4.18 8.52
N ARG A 38 1.47 4.67 9.05
CA ARG A 38 0.94 4.25 10.36
C ARG A 38 0.75 2.74 10.48
N HIS A 39 0.22 2.07 9.45
CA HIS A 39 0.04 0.62 9.46
C HIS A 39 1.38 -0.13 9.57
N ASN A 40 2.44 0.37 8.92
CA ASN A 40 3.78 -0.20 9.03
C ASN A 40 4.38 0.04 10.42
N TYR A 41 4.15 1.20 11.02
CA TYR A 41 4.60 1.48 12.39
C TYR A 41 3.95 0.52 13.40
N MET A 42 2.65 0.23 13.25
CA MET A 42 1.97 -0.76 14.08
C MET A 42 2.51 -2.18 13.86
N ASN A 43 2.84 -2.55 12.62
CA ASN A 43 3.50 -3.83 12.31
C ASN A 43 4.91 -3.91 12.93
N ILE A 44 5.68 -2.84 12.90
CA ILE A 44 7.01 -2.76 13.53
C ILE A 44 6.89 -2.93 15.04
N LEU A 45 5.94 -2.27 15.70
CA LEU A 45 5.70 -2.41 17.14
C LEU A 45 5.34 -3.86 17.50
N ALA A 46 4.45 -4.49 16.74
CA ALA A 46 4.08 -5.89 16.94
C ALA A 46 5.27 -6.84 16.71
N ALA A 47 6.04 -6.64 15.64
CA ALA A 47 7.24 -7.44 15.37
C ALA A 47 8.31 -7.26 16.46
N THR A 48 8.50 -6.05 16.96
CA THR A 48 9.41 -5.76 18.08
C THR A 48 8.98 -6.49 19.34
N ALA A 49 7.68 -6.48 19.67
CA ALA A 49 7.13 -7.19 20.82
C ALA A 49 7.39 -8.70 20.73
N LEU A 50 7.17 -9.29 19.56
CA LEU A 50 7.44 -10.72 19.33
C LEU A 50 8.94 -11.04 19.41
N ALA A 51 9.80 -10.20 18.83
CA ALA A 51 11.24 -10.39 18.86
C ALA A 51 11.80 -10.32 20.30
N GLN A 52 11.34 -9.36 21.10
CA GLN A 52 11.75 -9.25 22.51
C GLN A 52 11.21 -10.39 23.38
N ALA A 53 10.04 -10.95 23.03
CA ALA A 53 9.49 -12.13 23.72
C ALA A 53 10.34 -13.40 23.56
N VAL A 54 11.24 -13.43 22.58
CA VAL A 54 12.23 -14.50 22.35
C VAL A 54 13.67 -13.98 22.57
N ASP A 55 13.82 -12.99 23.45
CA ASP A 55 15.10 -12.43 23.93
C ASP A 55 16.01 -11.80 22.86
N ILE A 56 15.45 -11.36 21.72
CA ILE A 56 16.22 -10.56 20.76
C ILE A 56 16.42 -9.17 21.33
N ASN A 57 17.67 -8.71 21.40
CA ASN A 57 18.00 -7.41 21.95
C ASN A 57 17.58 -6.25 21.02
N LEU A 58 17.36 -5.09 21.65
CA LEU A 58 16.80 -3.92 20.94
C LEU A 58 17.75 -3.37 19.85
N GLU A 59 19.07 -3.49 20.00
CA GLU A 59 20.03 -3.03 18.98
C GLU A 59 19.97 -3.87 17.70
N ALA A 60 19.80 -5.20 17.84
CA ALA A 60 19.60 -6.06 16.69
C ALA A 60 18.30 -5.71 15.96
N ILE A 61 17.22 -5.40 16.71
CA ILE A 61 15.94 -4.95 16.15
C ILE A 61 16.12 -3.61 15.42
N ARG A 62 16.77 -2.62 16.01
CA ARG A 62 17.07 -1.33 15.39
C ARG A 62 17.84 -1.47 14.08
N THR A 63 18.86 -2.34 14.08
CA THR A 63 19.65 -2.64 12.89
C THR A 63 18.79 -3.24 11.78
N ALA A 64 17.95 -4.22 12.11
CA ALA A 64 17.04 -4.86 11.16
C ALA A 64 16.04 -3.84 10.56
N LEU A 65 15.45 -2.97 11.39
CA LEU A 65 14.46 -1.98 10.96
C LEU A 65 15.05 -0.92 10.02
N ARG A 66 16.33 -0.57 10.17
CA ARG A 66 17.03 0.34 9.25
C ARG A 66 17.39 -0.31 7.92
N GLN A 67 17.45 -1.63 7.86
CA GLN A 67 17.84 -2.39 6.66
C GLN A 67 16.68 -3.03 5.91
N PHE A 68 15.56 -3.30 6.60
CA PHE A 68 14.41 -4.01 6.04
C PHE A 68 13.62 -3.13 5.08
N LYS A 69 13.72 -3.40 3.81
CA LYS A 69 13.08 -2.61 2.73
C LYS A 69 11.62 -2.97 2.46
N GLY A 70 10.99 -3.76 3.34
CA GLY A 70 9.65 -4.28 3.13
C GLY A 70 9.64 -5.64 2.41
N LEU A 71 8.44 -6.14 2.18
CA LEU A 71 8.21 -7.36 1.41
C LEU A 71 7.79 -6.98 -0.01
N ASP A 72 8.20 -7.80 -0.98
CA ASP A 72 7.74 -7.64 -2.35
C ASP A 72 6.21 -7.65 -2.43
N HIS A 73 5.68 -6.82 -3.31
CA HIS A 73 4.23 -6.68 -3.54
C HIS A 73 3.42 -6.14 -2.34
N ARG A 74 4.06 -5.55 -1.32
CA ARG A 74 3.43 -4.87 -0.18
C ARG A 74 3.82 -3.40 -0.15
N PHE A 75 3.02 -2.57 -0.77
CA PHE A 75 3.22 -1.11 -0.92
C PHE A 75 4.65 -0.77 -1.37
N GLN A 76 5.21 -1.59 -2.25
CA GLN A 76 6.59 -1.55 -2.71
C GLN A 76 6.73 -0.52 -3.82
N LEU A 77 7.75 0.35 -3.74
CA LEU A 77 8.14 1.18 -4.88
C LEU A 77 8.72 0.28 -5.99
N ALA A 78 7.93 0.04 -7.02
CA ALA A 78 8.31 -0.80 -8.16
C ALA A 78 9.14 -0.05 -9.19
N HIS A 79 8.81 1.22 -9.43
CA HIS A 79 9.51 2.09 -10.39
C HIS A 79 9.23 3.57 -10.09
N GLN A 80 10.18 4.44 -10.47
CA GLN A 80 10.00 5.88 -10.46
C GLN A 80 10.64 6.50 -11.69
N VAL A 81 9.85 7.24 -12.45
CA VAL A 81 10.30 7.88 -13.69
C VAL A 81 9.53 9.19 -13.92
N ASN A 82 10.19 10.22 -14.41
CA ASN A 82 9.58 11.52 -14.73
C ASN A 82 8.77 12.16 -13.59
N GLY A 83 9.16 11.89 -12.33
CA GLY A 83 8.44 12.36 -11.13
C GLY A 83 7.18 11.55 -10.80
N VAL A 84 6.88 10.47 -11.52
CA VAL A 84 5.78 9.54 -11.26
C VAL A 84 6.28 8.35 -10.44
N ARG A 85 5.57 8.02 -9.36
CA ARG A 85 5.85 6.84 -8.51
C ARG A 85 4.91 5.69 -8.87
N TRP A 86 5.46 4.50 -9.10
CA TRP A 86 4.71 3.27 -9.36
C TRP A 86 4.82 2.36 -8.13
N ILE A 87 3.71 2.14 -7.46
CA ILE A 87 3.65 1.39 -6.19
C ILE A 87 2.95 0.06 -6.41
N ASN A 88 3.65 -1.03 -6.07
CA ASN A 88 3.16 -2.39 -6.15
C ASN A 88 2.65 -2.86 -4.79
N ASP A 89 1.33 -2.93 -4.66
CA ASP A 89 0.64 -3.49 -3.51
C ASP A 89 -0.26 -4.66 -3.94
N SER A 90 0.25 -5.50 -4.84
CA SER A 90 -0.49 -6.65 -5.38
C SER A 90 -0.95 -7.64 -4.30
N LYS A 91 -0.34 -7.62 -3.11
CA LYS A 91 -0.74 -8.41 -1.95
C LYS A 91 -2.06 -7.94 -1.31
N ALA A 92 -2.56 -6.75 -1.63
CA ALA A 92 -3.89 -6.26 -1.21
C ALA A 92 -5.00 -7.03 -1.94
N THR A 93 -5.21 -8.28 -1.55
CA THR A 93 -6.15 -9.24 -2.18
C THR A 93 -7.55 -9.20 -1.58
N ASN A 94 -7.86 -8.22 -0.76
CA ASN A 94 -9.15 -7.97 -0.12
C ASN A 94 -9.37 -6.48 0.12
N VAL A 95 -10.62 -6.07 0.36
CA VAL A 95 -11.05 -4.67 0.57
C VAL A 95 -10.29 -4.00 1.71
N GLY A 96 -10.21 -4.64 2.88
CA GLY A 96 -9.56 -4.05 4.06
C GLY A 96 -8.08 -3.73 3.85
N SER A 97 -7.36 -4.52 3.03
CA SER A 97 -5.97 -4.23 2.67
C SER A 97 -5.85 -2.96 1.82
N THR A 98 -6.73 -2.77 0.85
CA THR A 98 -6.75 -1.57 0.01
C THR A 98 -7.19 -0.34 0.81
N VAL A 99 -8.19 -0.47 1.69
CA VAL A 99 -8.58 0.58 2.64
C VAL A 99 -7.37 1.01 3.48
N ALA A 100 -6.62 0.05 4.03
CA ALA A 100 -5.42 0.34 4.82
C ALA A 100 -4.31 1.04 3.99
N ALA A 101 -4.15 0.66 2.71
CA ALA A 101 -3.19 1.28 1.82
C ALA A 101 -3.55 2.73 1.47
N LEU A 102 -4.84 3.05 1.35
CA LEU A 102 -5.34 4.40 1.07
C LEU A 102 -5.39 5.29 2.31
N ALA A 103 -5.51 4.71 3.51
CA ALA A 103 -5.62 5.45 4.76
C ALA A 103 -4.37 6.28 5.05
N GLY A 104 -4.50 7.60 5.01
CA GLY A 104 -3.40 8.54 5.25
C GLY A 104 -2.39 8.64 4.12
N LEU A 105 -2.69 8.10 2.94
CA LEU A 105 -1.85 8.24 1.76
C LEU A 105 -1.88 9.69 1.26
N HIS A 106 -0.69 10.28 1.13
CA HIS A 106 -0.52 11.62 0.56
C HIS A 106 0.12 11.52 -0.83
N VAL A 107 -0.51 12.16 -1.81
CA VAL A 107 -0.04 12.24 -3.20
C VAL A 107 -0.03 13.71 -3.61
N GLU A 108 1.06 14.17 -4.19
CA GLU A 108 1.20 15.57 -4.64
C GLU A 108 0.33 15.87 -5.86
N GLY A 109 0.25 14.92 -6.79
CA GLY A 109 -0.58 14.96 -7.99
C GLY A 109 -1.83 14.08 -7.88
N THR A 110 -2.12 13.37 -8.96
CA THR A 110 -3.24 12.43 -9.04
C THR A 110 -2.82 11.04 -8.58
N LEU A 111 -3.67 10.39 -7.78
CA LEU A 111 -3.58 8.96 -7.51
C LEU A 111 -4.31 8.18 -8.61
N HIS A 112 -3.57 7.45 -9.43
CA HIS A 112 -4.11 6.49 -10.40
C HIS A 112 -4.18 5.12 -9.73
N LEU A 113 -5.36 4.73 -9.26
CA LEU A 113 -5.58 3.51 -8.49
C LEU A 113 -6.08 2.37 -9.38
N LEU A 114 -5.32 1.28 -9.45
CA LEU A 114 -5.67 0.04 -10.15
C LEU A 114 -6.40 -0.90 -9.19
N LEU A 115 -7.67 -1.19 -9.50
CA LEU A 115 -8.57 -2.05 -8.73
C LEU A 115 -9.04 -3.22 -9.61
N GLY A 116 -9.11 -4.44 -9.07
CA GLY A 116 -9.70 -5.54 -9.84
C GLY A 116 -9.11 -6.91 -9.61
N GLY A 117 -9.80 -7.88 -10.19
CA GLY A 117 -9.56 -9.30 -10.02
C GLY A 117 -10.82 -10.04 -9.55
N ASP A 118 -10.64 -11.15 -8.83
CA ASP A 118 -11.70 -11.94 -8.20
C ASP A 118 -11.92 -11.48 -6.75
N GLY A 119 -13.00 -10.77 -6.50
CA GLY A 119 -13.40 -10.29 -5.18
C GLY A 119 -14.00 -11.36 -4.28
N LYS A 120 -14.29 -12.57 -4.80
CA LYS A 120 -14.87 -13.70 -4.04
C LYS A 120 -16.18 -13.33 -3.33
N GLY A 121 -16.98 -12.48 -3.94
CA GLY A 121 -18.26 -12.03 -3.38
C GLY A 121 -18.12 -10.97 -2.29
N ALA A 122 -17.00 -10.27 -2.21
CA ALA A 122 -16.77 -9.19 -1.24
C ALA A 122 -17.71 -8.01 -1.50
N ASP A 123 -18.10 -7.34 -0.44
CA ASP A 123 -18.71 -6.02 -0.50
C ASP A 123 -17.61 -4.95 -0.63
N PHE A 124 -17.66 -4.17 -1.70
CA PHE A 124 -16.71 -3.10 -1.99
C PHE A 124 -17.16 -1.72 -1.49
N SER A 125 -18.29 -1.61 -0.81
CA SER A 125 -18.88 -0.33 -0.39
C SER A 125 -17.96 0.54 0.46
N GLU A 126 -17.10 -0.07 1.30
CA GLU A 126 -16.11 0.65 2.11
C GLU A 126 -15.10 1.46 1.27
N LEU A 127 -14.89 1.12 0.00
CA LEU A 127 -14.00 1.86 -0.89
C LEU A 127 -14.64 3.13 -1.44
N ALA A 128 -15.98 3.22 -1.49
CA ALA A 128 -16.67 4.29 -2.19
C ALA A 128 -16.25 5.68 -1.72
N ASP A 129 -16.26 5.94 -0.42
CA ASP A 129 -15.91 7.25 0.14
C ASP A 129 -14.41 7.59 -0.05
N LEU A 130 -13.56 6.57 -0.06
CA LEU A 130 -12.13 6.73 -0.22
C LEU A 130 -11.73 7.07 -1.66
N ILE A 131 -12.39 6.44 -2.66
CA ILE A 131 -12.02 6.60 -4.07
C ILE A 131 -12.75 7.76 -4.78
N ASN A 132 -13.80 8.31 -4.16
CA ASN A 132 -14.54 9.46 -4.69
C ASN A 132 -13.92 10.82 -4.30
N GLN A 133 -12.59 10.86 -4.13
CA GLN A 133 -11.85 12.10 -3.89
C GLN A 133 -11.41 12.73 -5.21
N PRO A 134 -11.39 14.08 -5.33
CA PRO A 134 -11.09 14.76 -6.61
C PRO A 134 -9.74 14.43 -7.24
N HIS A 135 -8.77 14.00 -6.42
CA HIS A 135 -7.41 13.66 -6.84
C HIS A 135 -7.21 12.17 -7.09
N ILE A 136 -8.29 11.36 -7.10
CA ILE A 136 -8.22 9.91 -7.32
C ILE A 136 -8.96 9.54 -8.60
N SER A 137 -8.27 8.86 -9.50
CA SER A 137 -8.84 8.21 -10.69
C SER A 137 -8.68 6.71 -10.56
N THR A 138 -9.75 5.95 -10.78
CA THR A 138 -9.73 4.50 -10.64
C THR A 138 -9.76 3.79 -11.98
N TYR A 139 -8.98 2.71 -12.10
CA TYR A 139 -8.82 1.90 -13.30
C TYR A 139 -9.15 0.46 -12.94
N CYS A 140 -10.38 0.06 -13.24
CA CYS A 140 -10.94 -1.21 -12.81
C CYS A 140 -10.78 -2.28 -13.90
N PHE A 141 -10.44 -3.52 -13.50
CA PHE A 141 -10.21 -4.62 -14.44
C PHE A 141 -10.61 -5.98 -13.85
N GLY A 142 -10.66 -7.00 -14.70
CA GLY A 142 -10.89 -8.38 -14.29
C GLY A 142 -12.34 -8.69 -13.92
N ARG A 143 -12.55 -9.83 -13.25
CA ARG A 143 -13.87 -10.41 -12.99
C ARG A 143 -14.85 -9.45 -12.34
N ASP A 144 -14.45 -8.80 -11.25
CA ASP A 144 -15.31 -7.89 -10.47
C ASP A 144 -15.03 -6.40 -10.79
N GLY A 145 -14.27 -6.13 -11.86
CA GLY A 145 -13.94 -4.77 -12.31
C GLY A 145 -15.17 -3.90 -12.53
N LYS A 146 -16.28 -4.47 -13.06
CA LYS A 146 -17.54 -3.75 -13.28
C LYS A 146 -18.20 -3.29 -11.98
N GLN A 147 -18.14 -4.10 -10.91
CA GLN A 147 -18.69 -3.73 -9.61
C GLN A 147 -17.85 -2.60 -8.98
N LEU A 148 -16.52 -2.70 -9.07
CA LEU A 148 -15.61 -1.68 -8.60
C LEU A 148 -15.77 -0.35 -9.37
N ALA A 149 -15.91 -0.41 -10.68
CA ALA A 149 -16.12 0.77 -11.52
C ALA A 149 -17.44 1.50 -11.20
N ALA A 150 -18.44 0.80 -10.76
CA ALA A 150 -19.75 1.38 -10.37
C ALA A 150 -19.69 2.21 -9.08
N LEU A 151 -18.61 2.13 -8.29
CA LEU A 151 -18.43 2.89 -7.04
C LEU A 151 -18.08 4.35 -7.25
N SER A 152 -17.55 4.73 -8.43
CA SER A 152 -17.14 6.09 -8.70
C SER A 152 -17.39 6.50 -10.15
N SER A 153 -17.86 7.72 -10.36
CA SER A 153 -18.01 8.32 -11.69
C SER A 153 -16.67 8.63 -12.37
N GLN A 154 -15.58 8.62 -11.64
CA GLN A 154 -14.21 8.82 -12.14
C GLN A 154 -13.49 7.50 -12.44
N SER A 155 -14.25 6.41 -12.55
CA SER A 155 -13.73 5.07 -12.83
C SER A 155 -13.70 4.79 -14.33
N HIS A 156 -12.63 4.12 -14.76
CA HIS A 156 -12.49 3.55 -16.09
C HIS A 156 -12.50 2.02 -15.99
N LEU A 157 -13.21 1.33 -16.89
CA LEU A 157 -13.33 -0.12 -16.92
C LEU A 157 -12.55 -0.71 -18.10
N PHE A 158 -11.75 -1.74 -17.82
CA PHE A 158 -10.93 -2.47 -18.79
C PHE A 158 -11.09 -3.97 -18.59
N GLU A 159 -10.74 -4.77 -19.59
CA GLU A 159 -10.71 -6.23 -19.44
C GLU A 159 -9.48 -6.67 -18.64
N THR A 160 -8.31 -6.05 -18.88
CA THR A 160 -7.04 -6.45 -18.27
C THR A 160 -6.31 -5.27 -17.62
N MET A 161 -5.42 -5.59 -16.67
CA MET A 161 -4.51 -4.63 -16.04
C MET A 161 -3.61 -3.94 -17.08
N GLU A 162 -3.13 -4.67 -18.08
CA GLU A 162 -2.28 -4.12 -19.14
C GLU A 162 -3.00 -3.05 -19.96
N GLN A 163 -4.28 -3.28 -20.32
CA GLN A 163 -5.09 -2.27 -21.00
C GLN A 163 -5.29 -1.02 -20.14
N ALA A 164 -5.56 -1.19 -18.83
CA ALA A 164 -5.70 -0.09 -17.89
C ALA A 164 -4.41 0.75 -17.82
N ILE A 165 -3.25 0.12 -17.69
CA ILE A 165 -1.95 0.78 -17.64
C ILE A 165 -1.63 1.46 -18.97
N SER A 166 -1.91 0.83 -20.10
CA SER A 166 -1.69 1.43 -21.43
C SER A 166 -2.52 2.68 -21.64
N PHE A 167 -3.76 2.69 -21.14
CA PHE A 167 -4.64 3.85 -21.20
C PHE A 167 -4.17 4.99 -20.30
N LEU A 168 -3.79 4.73 -19.05
CA LEU A 168 -3.42 5.77 -18.09
C LEU A 168 -2.05 6.43 -18.40
N ARG A 169 -1.13 5.67 -19.00
CA ARG A 169 0.28 6.08 -19.21
C ARG A 169 0.44 7.45 -19.90
N PRO A 170 -0.25 7.76 -21.02
CA PRO A 170 -0.07 9.07 -21.70
C PRO A 170 -0.64 10.25 -20.89
N HIS A 171 -1.37 10.01 -19.81
CA HIS A 171 -1.99 11.04 -18.98
C HIS A 171 -1.19 11.37 -17.72
N LEU A 172 -0.13 10.61 -17.44
CA LEU A 172 0.69 10.77 -16.23
C LEU A 172 1.48 12.08 -16.24
N LYS A 173 1.58 12.70 -15.07
CA LYS A 173 2.30 13.95 -14.82
C LYS A 173 3.23 13.79 -13.62
N SER A 174 4.25 14.64 -13.55
CA SER A 174 5.12 14.70 -12.37
C SER A 174 4.30 14.99 -11.11
N GLY A 175 4.60 14.26 -10.03
CA GLY A 175 3.85 14.26 -8.77
C GLY A 175 2.77 13.19 -8.67
N ASP A 176 2.39 12.54 -9.80
CA ASP A 176 1.40 11.47 -9.79
C ASP A 176 1.93 10.18 -9.16
N MET A 177 1.00 9.36 -8.71
CA MET A 177 1.26 8.00 -8.21
C MET A 177 0.36 7.01 -8.94
N VAL A 178 0.94 5.93 -9.46
CA VAL A 178 0.21 4.76 -9.95
C VAL A 178 0.30 3.67 -8.88
N LEU A 179 -0.82 3.31 -8.29
CA LEU A 179 -0.91 2.32 -7.22
C LEU A 179 -1.70 1.10 -7.68
N LEU A 180 -1.05 -0.06 -7.72
CA LEU A 180 -1.73 -1.34 -7.78
C LEU A 180 -2.09 -1.78 -6.36
N SER A 181 -3.31 -1.55 -5.89
CA SER A 181 -3.86 -2.08 -4.64
C SER A 181 -5.27 -2.64 -4.91
N PRO A 182 -5.33 -3.87 -5.46
CA PRO A 182 -6.44 -4.32 -6.29
C PRO A 182 -7.73 -4.68 -5.54
N ALA A 183 -7.74 -4.79 -4.22
CA ALA A 183 -8.86 -5.22 -3.37
C ALA A 183 -9.40 -6.65 -3.66
N CYS A 184 -8.83 -7.34 -4.64
CA CYS A 184 -9.28 -8.62 -5.17
C CYS A 184 -8.13 -9.63 -5.28
N ALA A 185 -8.46 -10.92 -5.22
CA ALA A 185 -7.52 -11.97 -5.62
C ALA A 185 -7.18 -11.84 -7.12
N SER A 186 -6.07 -12.46 -7.52
CA SER A 186 -5.52 -12.32 -8.88
C SER A 186 -5.87 -13.49 -9.79
N LEU A 187 -6.51 -14.55 -9.26
CA LEU A 187 -6.62 -15.86 -9.90
C LEU A 187 -7.56 -15.92 -11.11
N ASP A 188 -8.26 -14.84 -11.41
CA ASP A 188 -9.02 -14.66 -12.64
C ASP A 188 -8.15 -14.42 -13.89
N GLN A 189 -6.99 -13.75 -13.72
CA GLN A 189 -6.09 -13.39 -14.81
C GLN A 189 -4.63 -13.81 -14.59
N PHE A 190 -4.22 -14.12 -13.36
CA PHE A 190 -2.84 -14.45 -13.02
C PHE A 190 -2.76 -15.70 -12.15
N ALA A 191 -1.66 -16.45 -12.24
CA ALA A 191 -1.43 -17.65 -11.44
C ALA A 191 -1.33 -17.36 -9.95
N SER A 192 -0.92 -16.14 -9.57
CA SER A 192 -0.81 -15.69 -8.17
C SER A 192 -0.73 -14.17 -8.08
N PHE A 193 -0.83 -13.61 -6.85
CA PHE A 193 -0.66 -12.18 -6.64
C PHE A 193 0.78 -11.73 -6.94
N GLU A 194 1.77 -12.59 -6.76
CA GLU A 194 3.17 -12.32 -7.13
C GLU A 194 3.26 -12.11 -8.65
N LYS A 195 2.64 -13.00 -9.45
CA LYS A 195 2.65 -12.88 -10.92
C LYS A 195 1.95 -11.63 -11.41
N ARG A 196 0.86 -11.21 -10.75
CA ARG A 196 0.23 -9.91 -11.02
C ARG A 196 1.17 -8.75 -10.68
N GLY A 197 1.85 -8.81 -9.55
CA GLY A 197 2.79 -7.79 -9.11
C GLY A 197 4.07 -7.73 -9.96
N GLU A 198 4.59 -8.87 -10.42
CA GLU A 198 5.70 -8.94 -11.37
C GLU A 198 5.32 -8.27 -12.71
N GLU A 199 4.13 -8.58 -13.22
CA GLU A 199 3.62 -7.99 -14.47
C GLU A 199 3.38 -6.47 -14.34
N PHE A 200 2.81 -6.02 -13.23
CA PHE A 200 2.71 -4.58 -12.93
C PHE A 200 4.08 -3.90 -12.95
N THR A 201 5.08 -4.51 -12.30
CA THR A 201 6.44 -3.98 -12.25
C THR A 201 7.10 -3.95 -13.64
N ARG A 202 6.86 -4.97 -14.46
CA ARG A 202 7.31 -5.01 -15.87
C ARG A 202 6.69 -3.87 -16.67
N LEU A 203 5.39 -3.68 -16.55
CA LEU A 203 4.66 -2.61 -17.26
C LEU A 203 5.08 -1.22 -16.78
N ALA A 204 5.33 -1.02 -15.48
CA ALA A 204 5.83 0.24 -14.94
C ALA A 204 7.18 0.66 -15.54
N LYS A 205 8.07 -0.30 -15.82
CA LYS A 205 9.39 -0.03 -16.42
C LYS A 205 9.35 0.31 -17.90
N LEU A 206 8.21 0.16 -18.56
CA LEU A 206 7.99 0.56 -19.94
C LEU A 206 7.41 2.00 -20.06
N ALA A 207 7.25 2.69 -18.92
CA ALA A 207 6.65 4.03 -18.83
C ALA A 207 7.65 5.14 -19.16
#